data_ffe9266ca0e0faa03db45e1b0413dfc4
#
_entry.id   ffe9266ca0e0faa03db45e1b0413dfc4
#
_cell.length_a   1.000
_cell.length_b   1.000
_cell.length_c   1.000
_cell.angle_alpha   90.00
_cell.angle_beta   90.00
_cell.angle_gamma   90.00
#
_symmetry.space_group_name_H-M   'P 1'
#
loop_
_entity.id
_entity.type
_entity.pdbx_description
1 polymer ?
#
loop_
_entity_poly.entity_id
_entity_poly.type
_entity_poly.pdbx_seq_one_letter_code
_entity_poly.pdbx_strand_id
1 'polypeptide(L)'
;MTALAASATMPATDAAADALLAVNNIEVVYNHAVQVLRGLSLSVPRGRIVALLGSNGAGKSTTLKAVSNLLQIEDGAVTAGHVHFDGQDIAGMTPHGLVRAGLGHVMEGRRVFEDLTVEENLVAATYALSGRGRAGKAVVVGQAGTTSDPVAKPDFDLVYEYFPRLHERRKGLAGYLSGGEQQMLAIGRALIGRPSLMLLDEPSLGLSPMLVENIFTIIARINAEQGVAMLLVEQNASLALAVADYGYIMESGKVVIDGSAERLAADPDVREFYLGVGGTGESRSFRDIKHYKRRKRWLS
;
A
#
# COMPACT_ATOMS: atom_id res chain seq x y z
N MET A 1 23.82 13.16 28.34
CA MET A 1 24.02 13.94 27.10
C MET A 1 23.56 13.06 25.97
N THR A 2 22.30 13.21 25.61
CA THR A 2 21.59 12.37 24.59
C THR A 2 21.51 13.18 23.32
N ALA A 3 22.13 12.68 22.25
CA ALA A 3 22.15 13.33 20.95
C ALA A 3 20.74 13.27 20.33
N LEU A 4 20.12 14.43 20.10
CA LEU A 4 18.95 14.57 19.24
C LEU A 4 19.36 14.22 17.80
N ALA A 5 18.76 13.18 17.26
CA ALA A 5 18.82 12.89 15.83
C ALA A 5 18.05 14.00 15.10
N ALA A 6 18.73 14.74 14.24
CA ALA A 6 18.15 15.76 13.40
C ALA A 6 17.19 15.10 12.38
N SER A 7 15.90 15.45 12.46
CA SER A 7 14.89 15.13 11.47
C SER A 7 15.25 15.80 10.13
N ALA A 8 15.73 15.04 9.18
CA ALA A 8 16.01 15.51 7.82
C ALA A 8 14.69 15.70 7.08
N THR A 9 14.30 16.94 6.88
CA THR A 9 13.24 17.33 5.95
C THR A 9 13.73 17.02 4.53
N MET A 10 13.19 15.99 3.89
CA MET A 10 13.55 15.67 2.50
C MET A 10 12.94 16.73 1.55
N PRO A 11 13.75 17.43 0.72
CA PRO A 11 13.21 18.28 -0.33
C PRO A 11 12.55 17.42 -1.41
N ALA A 12 11.46 17.92 -1.99
CA ALA A 12 10.64 17.19 -3.00
C ALA A 12 11.41 16.76 -4.28
N THR A 13 12.60 17.26 -4.51
CA THR A 13 13.48 16.93 -5.64
C THR A 13 14.36 15.71 -5.42
N ASP A 14 14.75 15.39 -4.18
CA ASP A 14 15.59 14.21 -3.89
C ASP A 14 14.75 12.92 -3.73
N ALA A 15 13.49 13.04 -3.33
CA ALA A 15 12.59 11.91 -3.18
C ALA A 15 12.25 11.20 -4.51
N ALA A 16 12.36 11.89 -5.64
CA ALA A 16 12.08 11.32 -6.96
C ALA A 16 13.24 10.45 -7.49
N ALA A 17 14.48 10.68 -7.06
CA ALA A 17 15.66 9.96 -7.57
C ALA A 17 15.82 8.56 -6.94
N ASP A 18 15.27 8.32 -5.74
CA ASP A 18 15.35 7.03 -5.00
C ASP A 18 13.96 6.38 -4.80
N ALA A 19 12.95 6.82 -5.54
CA ALA A 19 11.60 6.27 -5.45
C ALA A 19 11.56 4.84 -5.99
N LEU A 20 11.15 3.89 -5.14
CA LEU A 20 10.84 2.52 -5.57
C LEU A 20 9.55 2.49 -6.40
N LEU A 21 8.56 3.29 -6.00
CA LEU A 21 7.33 3.54 -6.76
C LEU A 21 7.20 5.03 -7.02
N ALA A 22 6.99 5.40 -8.28
CA ALA A 22 6.66 6.77 -8.68
C ALA A 22 5.39 6.77 -9.53
N VAL A 23 4.38 7.46 -9.05
CA VAL A 23 3.11 7.70 -9.76
C VAL A 23 3.10 9.17 -10.18
N ASN A 24 3.04 9.43 -11.49
CA ASN A 24 3.18 10.75 -12.04
C ASN A 24 1.92 11.16 -12.82
N ASN A 25 1.15 12.08 -12.26
CA ASN A 25 0.01 12.75 -12.89
C ASN A 25 -0.97 11.78 -13.57
N ILE A 26 -1.28 10.63 -12.93
CA ILE A 26 -2.17 9.64 -13.54
C ILE A 26 -3.62 10.09 -13.51
N GLU A 27 -4.31 9.83 -14.61
CA GLU A 27 -5.76 9.88 -14.71
C GLU A 27 -6.31 8.47 -14.93
N VAL A 28 -7.39 8.14 -14.21
CA VAL A 28 -8.05 6.84 -14.35
C VAL A 28 -9.52 7.04 -14.65
N VAL A 29 -9.99 6.36 -15.69
CA VAL A 29 -11.38 6.37 -16.13
C VAL A 29 -11.92 4.95 -16.14
N TYR A 30 -13.10 4.75 -15.59
CA TYR A 30 -13.87 3.50 -15.66
C TYR A 30 -15.00 3.61 -16.67
N ASN A 31 -15.29 2.50 -17.37
CA ASN A 31 -16.37 2.41 -18.36
C ASN A 31 -16.32 3.56 -19.40
N HIS A 32 -15.14 4.06 -19.72
CA HIS A 32 -14.92 5.19 -20.65
C HIS A 32 -15.67 6.48 -20.29
N ALA A 33 -16.24 6.59 -19.09
CA ALA A 33 -17.12 7.71 -18.70
C ALA A 33 -16.81 8.27 -17.31
N VAL A 34 -16.43 7.46 -16.32
CA VAL A 34 -16.29 7.90 -14.94
C VAL A 34 -14.84 8.12 -14.61
N GLN A 35 -14.40 9.39 -14.55
CA GLN A 35 -13.05 9.76 -14.15
C GLN A 35 -12.94 9.74 -12.63
N VAL A 36 -12.16 8.77 -12.10
CA VAL A 36 -11.93 8.56 -10.67
C VAL A 36 -10.64 9.24 -10.20
N LEU A 37 -9.53 9.05 -10.91
CA LEU A 37 -8.28 9.77 -10.61
C LEU A 37 -8.08 10.93 -11.59
N ARG A 38 -7.58 12.07 -11.08
CA ARG A 38 -7.55 13.34 -11.80
C ARG A 38 -6.20 14.03 -11.65
N GLY A 39 -5.15 13.43 -12.21
CA GLY A 39 -3.79 13.94 -12.11
C GLY A 39 -3.15 13.62 -10.74
N LEU A 40 -3.27 12.36 -10.30
CA LEU A 40 -2.67 11.89 -9.05
C LEU A 40 -1.16 11.72 -9.21
N SER A 41 -0.42 12.26 -8.24
CA SER A 41 1.03 12.03 -8.12
C SER A 41 1.37 11.64 -6.69
N LEU A 42 2.19 10.58 -6.53
CA LEU A 42 2.77 10.16 -5.26
C LEU A 42 4.06 9.37 -5.51
N SER A 43 4.87 9.22 -4.47
CA SER A 43 6.05 8.38 -4.51
C SER A 43 6.21 7.57 -3.22
N VAL A 44 6.81 6.37 -3.35
CA VAL A 44 7.18 5.53 -2.21
C VAL A 44 8.68 5.27 -2.29
N PRO A 45 9.48 5.84 -1.39
CA PRO A 45 10.92 5.56 -1.30
C PRO A 45 11.18 4.12 -0.83
N ARG A 46 12.38 3.61 -1.12
CA ARG A 46 12.78 2.27 -0.66
C ARG A 46 12.77 2.17 0.86
N GLY A 47 12.25 1.07 1.38
CA GLY A 47 12.23 0.76 2.82
C GLY A 47 11.37 1.71 3.67
N ARG A 48 10.53 2.55 3.07
CA ARG A 48 9.66 3.49 3.78
C ARG A 48 8.20 3.05 3.75
N ILE A 49 7.48 3.41 4.80
CA ILE A 49 6.01 3.30 4.85
C ILE A 49 5.42 4.64 4.45
N VAL A 50 4.62 4.64 3.38
CA VAL A 50 3.88 5.80 2.91
C VAL A 50 2.39 5.55 3.08
N ALA A 51 1.69 6.46 3.76
CA ALA A 51 0.25 6.39 3.93
C ALA A 51 -0.49 7.15 2.83
N LEU A 52 -1.53 6.55 2.26
CA LEU A 52 -2.49 7.18 1.37
C LEU A 52 -3.86 7.23 2.06
N LEU A 53 -4.24 8.41 2.49
CA LEU A 53 -5.39 8.67 3.36
C LEU A 53 -6.51 9.33 2.58
N GLY A 54 -7.75 9.14 3.02
CA GLY A 54 -8.92 9.81 2.44
C GLY A 54 -10.21 9.08 2.77
N SER A 55 -11.33 9.75 2.57
CA SER A 55 -12.65 9.17 2.75
C SER A 55 -12.95 8.05 1.74
N ASN A 56 -14.03 7.30 1.98
CA ASN A 56 -14.52 6.33 1.00
C ASN A 56 -14.89 7.05 -0.31
N GLY A 57 -14.52 6.44 -1.44
CA GLY A 57 -14.71 7.05 -2.76
C GLY A 57 -13.66 8.09 -3.16
N ALA A 58 -12.64 8.38 -2.34
CA ALA A 58 -11.58 9.32 -2.70
C ALA A 58 -10.69 8.84 -3.86
N GLY A 59 -10.70 7.53 -4.19
CA GLY A 59 -9.89 6.93 -5.25
C GLY A 59 -8.70 6.10 -4.74
N LYS A 60 -8.63 5.80 -3.43
CA LYS A 60 -7.52 5.08 -2.80
C LYS A 60 -7.29 3.68 -3.41
N SER A 61 -8.29 2.80 -3.39
CA SER A 61 -8.19 1.45 -3.96
C SER A 61 -7.99 1.47 -5.48
N THR A 62 -8.54 2.49 -6.17
CA THR A 62 -8.27 2.72 -7.60
C THR A 62 -6.80 3.02 -7.85
N THR A 63 -6.15 3.79 -6.96
CA THR A 63 -4.70 4.05 -7.03
C THR A 63 -3.91 2.74 -6.89
N LEU A 64 -4.25 1.88 -5.92
CA LEU A 64 -3.58 0.58 -5.77
C LEU A 64 -3.81 -0.33 -6.98
N LYS A 65 -5.03 -0.35 -7.54
CA LYS A 65 -5.33 -1.10 -8.77
C LYS A 65 -4.56 -0.57 -9.98
N ALA A 66 -4.36 0.75 -10.09
CA ALA A 66 -3.52 1.33 -11.14
C ALA A 66 -2.06 0.86 -11.01
N VAL A 67 -1.50 0.89 -9.79
CA VAL A 67 -0.12 0.45 -9.51
C VAL A 67 0.07 -1.06 -9.72
N SER A 68 -0.95 -1.87 -9.49
CA SER A 68 -0.90 -3.33 -9.68
C SER A 68 -1.41 -3.83 -11.04
N ASN A 69 -1.75 -2.92 -11.97
CA ASN A 69 -2.33 -3.20 -13.28
C ASN A 69 -3.62 -4.05 -13.23
N LEU A 70 -4.44 -3.88 -12.18
CA LEU A 70 -5.69 -4.60 -11.98
C LEU A 70 -6.93 -3.82 -12.46
N LEU A 71 -6.77 -2.59 -12.97
CA LEU A 71 -7.90 -1.75 -13.41
C LEU A 71 -8.75 -2.42 -14.49
N GLN A 72 -8.12 -3.14 -15.44
CA GLN A 72 -8.80 -3.78 -16.56
C GLN A 72 -9.83 -4.84 -16.13
N ILE A 73 -9.69 -5.40 -14.93
CA ILE A 73 -10.65 -6.39 -14.39
C ILE A 73 -12.03 -5.74 -14.15
N GLU A 74 -12.05 -4.42 -13.96
CA GLU A 74 -13.27 -3.64 -13.68
C GLU A 74 -13.51 -2.56 -14.75
N ASP A 75 -13.09 -2.81 -16.00
CA ASP A 75 -13.22 -1.88 -17.13
C ASP A 75 -12.62 -0.49 -16.87
N GLY A 76 -11.53 -0.44 -16.07
CA GLY A 76 -10.76 0.77 -15.79
C GLY A 76 -9.49 0.85 -16.61
N ALA A 77 -9.06 2.07 -16.92
CA ALA A 77 -7.80 2.35 -17.62
C ALA A 77 -7.09 3.61 -17.11
N VAL A 78 -5.76 3.58 -17.13
CA VAL A 78 -4.94 4.79 -17.00
C VAL A 78 -4.99 5.50 -18.35
N THR A 79 -5.56 6.70 -18.39
CA THR A 79 -5.75 7.50 -19.63
C THR A 79 -4.70 8.58 -19.81
N ALA A 80 -4.00 8.96 -18.74
CA ALA A 80 -2.89 9.92 -18.78
C ALA A 80 -1.92 9.66 -17.62
N GLY A 81 -0.70 10.15 -17.76
CA GLY A 81 0.36 9.99 -16.77
C GLY A 81 1.07 8.64 -16.86
N HIS A 82 1.98 8.39 -15.92
CA HIS A 82 2.84 7.19 -15.90
C HIS A 82 3.01 6.67 -14.49
N VAL A 83 3.19 5.34 -14.38
CA VAL A 83 3.58 4.67 -13.13
C VAL A 83 4.89 3.93 -13.36
N HIS A 84 5.89 4.20 -12.52
CA HIS A 84 7.17 3.52 -12.54
C HIS A 84 7.36 2.72 -11.26
N PHE A 85 7.76 1.47 -11.40
CA PHE A 85 8.13 0.60 -10.31
C PHE A 85 9.57 0.11 -10.53
N ASP A 86 10.43 0.32 -9.54
CA ASP A 86 11.87 0.02 -9.62
C ASP A 86 12.55 0.59 -10.88
N GLY A 87 12.19 1.85 -11.23
CA GLY A 87 12.68 2.56 -12.40
C GLY A 87 12.08 2.11 -13.74
N GLN A 88 11.19 1.13 -13.78
CA GLN A 88 10.55 0.62 -14.99
C GLN A 88 9.12 1.13 -15.11
N ASP A 89 8.72 1.58 -16.30
CA ASP A 89 7.30 1.87 -16.60
C ASP A 89 6.51 0.57 -16.60
N ILE A 90 5.41 0.55 -15.83
CA ILE A 90 4.58 -0.66 -15.68
C ILE A 90 3.48 -0.79 -16.74
N ALA A 91 3.30 0.17 -17.64
CA ALA A 91 2.16 0.23 -18.55
C ALA A 91 1.97 -1.04 -19.42
N GLY A 92 3.04 -1.74 -19.76
CA GLY A 92 2.98 -2.99 -20.53
C GLY A 92 3.13 -4.27 -19.69
N MET A 93 3.23 -4.15 -18.37
CA MET A 93 3.44 -5.30 -17.50
C MET A 93 2.12 -5.98 -17.15
N THR A 94 2.15 -7.30 -17.06
CA THR A 94 1.01 -8.05 -16.52
C THR A 94 1.01 -8.02 -14.99
N PRO A 95 -0.14 -8.17 -14.30
CA PRO A 95 -0.18 -8.24 -12.84
C PRO A 95 0.79 -9.30 -12.25
N HIS A 96 0.83 -10.49 -12.83
CA HIS A 96 1.78 -11.52 -12.38
C HIS A 96 3.25 -11.15 -12.67
N GLY A 97 3.53 -10.37 -13.71
CA GLY A 97 4.85 -9.81 -13.99
C GLY A 97 5.29 -8.85 -12.91
N LEU A 98 4.40 -7.98 -12.44
CA LEU A 98 4.64 -7.07 -11.32
C LEU A 98 4.90 -7.83 -10.01
N VAL A 99 4.13 -8.88 -9.73
CA VAL A 99 4.38 -9.74 -8.55
C VAL A 99 5.77 -10.37 -8.63
N ARG A 100 6.19 -10.87 -9.79
CA ARG A 100 7.56 -11.39 -10.00
C ARG A 100 8.62 -10.30 -9.89
N ALA A 101 8.32 -9.06 -10.29
CA ALA A 101 9.23 -7.93 -10.11
C ALA A 101 9.37 -7.49 -8.64
N GLY A 102 8.50 -7.97 -7.74
CA GLY A 102 8.59 -7.69 -6.31
C GLY A 102 7.48 -6.82 -5.75
N LEU A 103 6.38 -6.67 -6.46
CA LEU A 103 5.20 -5.97 -5.96
C LEU A 103 4.26 -6.97 -5.27
N GLY A 104 4.05 -6.83 -3.96
CA GLY A 104 3.01 -7.55 -3.21
C GLY A 104 1.76 -6.71 -3.10
N HIS A 105 0.56 -7.32 -3.19
CA HIS A 105 -0.70 -6.59 -3.01
C HIS A 105 -1.62 -7.36 -2.06
N VAL A 106 -1.91 -6.77 -0.91
CA VAL A 106 -2.93 -7.20 0.05
C VAL A 106 -4.18 -6.39 -0.23
N MET A 107 -5.13 -7.01 -0.93
CA MET A 107 -6.37 -6.36 -1.35
C MET A 107 -7.37 -6.26 -0.21
N GLU A 108 -8.25 -5.28 -0.28
CA GLU A 108 -9.42 -5.17 0.58
C GLU A 108 -10.26 -6.46 0.57
N GLY A 109 -10.84 -6.82 1.71
CA GLY A 109 -11.66 -8.02 1.87
C GLY A 109 -10.85 -9.30 2.03
N ARG A 110 -9.56 -9.21 2.43
CA ARG A 110 -8.66 -10.31 2.82
C ARG A 110 -8.29 -11.29 1.70
N ARG A 111 -9.18 -11.61 0.77
CA ARG A 111 -9.00 -12.44 -0.45
C ARG A 111 -8.17 -13.72 -0.24
N VAL A 112 -8.46 -14.47 0.83
CA VAL A 112 -7.88 -15.79 1.06
C VAL A 112 -8.63 -16.87 0.24
N PHE A 113 -7.96 -18.00 -0.03
CA PHE A 113 -8.60 -19.17 -0.63
C PHE A 113 -9.29 -19.96 0.50
N GLU A 114 -10.58 -19.76 0.66
CA GLU A 114 -11.35 -20.24 1.82
C GLU A 114 -11.37 -21.77 1.92
N ASP A 115 -11.41 -22.46 0.79
CA ASP A 115 -11.43 -23.93 0.67
C ASP A 115 -10.05 -24.57 0.79
N LEU A 116 -8.99 -23.78 0.86
CA LEU A 116 -7.63 -24.25 1.11
C LEU A 116 -7.26 -24.07 2.58
N THR A 117 -6.38 -24.95 3.07
CA THR A 117 -5.77 -24.78 4.39
C THR A 117 -4.88 -23.53 4.42
N VAL A 118 -4.51 -23.08 5.61
CA VAL A 118 -3.54 -21.97 5.79
C VAL A 118 -2.23 -22.29 5.07
N GLU A 119 -1.71 -23.51 5.25
CA GLU A 119 -0.46 -23.95 4.61
C GLU A 119 -0.58 -23.97 3.08
N GLU A 120 -1.67 -24.47 2.52
CA GLU A 120 -1.92 -24.46 1.07
C GLU A 120 -2.06 -23.04 0.51
N ASN A 121 -2.67 -22.12 1.27
CA ASN A 121 -2.70 -20.70 0.92
C ASN A 121 -1.29 -20.10 0.79
N LEU A 122 -0.38 -20.43 1.72
CA LEU A 122 1.01 -20.00 1.68
C LEU A 122 1.77 -20.67 0.53
N VAL A 123 1.53 -21.97 0.28
CA VAL A 123 2.10 -22.69 -0.87
C VAL A 123 1.66 -22.05 -2.18
N ALA A 124 0.39 -21.68 -2.34
CA ALA A 124 -0.09 -21.00 -3.54
C ALA A 124 0.66 -19.67 -3.80
N ALA A 125 1.05 -18.95 -2.74
CA ALA A 125 1.81 -17.70 -2.85
C ALA A 125 3.24 -17.91 -3.38
N THR A 126 3.81 -19.10 -3.27
CA THR A 126 5.17 -19.39 -3.77
C THR A 126 5.28 -19.28 -5.28
N TYR A 127 4.16 -19.30 -5.99
CA TYR A 127 4.12 -19.06 -7.44
C TYR A 127 4.73 -17.71 -7.82
N ALA A 128 4.69 -16.73 -6.93
CA ALA A 128 5.34 -15.43 -7.09
C ALA A 128 6.88 -15.55 -7.19
N LEU A 129 7.47 -16.61 -6.63
CA LEU A 129 8.92 -16.85 -6.66
C LEU A 129 9.37 -17.57 -7.93
N SER A 130 8.47 -18.24 -8.65
CA SER A 130 8.81 -18.98 -9.87
C SER A 130 9.22 -17.98 -10.97
N GLY A 131 10.45 -18.16 -11.52
CA GLY A 131 11.02 -17.29 -12.56
C GLY A 131 11.76 -16.04 -12.05
N ARG A 132 11.97 -15.89 -10.73
CA ARG A 132 12.91 -14.89 -10.19
C ARG A 132 14.34 -15.44 -10.23
N GLY A 133 15.22 -14.74 -10.93
CA GLY A 133 16.68 -14.99 -10.85
C GLY A 133 17.23 -14.60 -9.47
N ARG A 134 18.41 -15.12 -9.14
CA ARG A 134 19.10 -15.02 -7.83
C ARG A 134 19.35 -13.59 -7.31
N ALA A 135 19.03 -12.54 -8.06
CA ALA A 135 19.24 -11.13 -7.71
C ALA A 135 17.97 -10.28 -7.66
N GLY A 136 16.77 -10.89 -7.62
CA GLY A 136 15.53 -10.10 -7.62
C GLY A 136 15.25 -9.34 -8.92
N LYS A 137 16.08 -9.50 -9.95
CA LYS A 137 15.86 -8.89 -11.27
C LYS A 137 14.93 -9.77 -12.10
N ALA A 138 13.90 -9.18 -12.69
CA ALA A 138 13.03 -9.86 -13.64
C ALA A 138 13.86 -10.45 -14.79
N VAL A 139 13.75 -11.77 -14.98
CA VAL A 139 14.29 -12.39 -16.19
C VAL A 139 13.36 -12.00 -17.33
N VAL A 140 13.86 -11.24 -18.29
CA VAL A 140 13.16 -10.97 -19.55
C VAL A 140 12.94 -12.31 -20.25
N VAL A 141 11.67 -12.74 -20.31
CA VAL A 141 11.28 -13.98 -21.01
C VAL A 141 11.43 -13.75 -22.50
N GLY A 142 12.57 -14.14 -23.04
CA GLY A 142 12.91 -13.97 -24.46
C GLY A 142 13.82 -15.03 -25.04
N GLN A 143 14.25 -16.05 -24.29
CA GLN A 143 14.96 -17.21 -24.86
C GLN A 143 14.78 -18.44 -23.95
N ALA A 144 14.32 -19.54 -24.56
CA ALA A 144 14.29 -20.86 -23.94
C ALA A 144 15.74 -21.35 -23.69
N GLY A 145 16.26 -21.01 -22.52
CA GLY A 145 17.52 -21.49 -22.01
C GLY A 145 17.30 -22.11 -20.65
N THR A 146 17.47 -23.42 -20.57
CA THR A 146 17.43 -24.23 -19.34
C THR A 146 18.54 -23.79 -18.39
N THR A 147 18.27 -22.84 -17.51
CA THR A 147 19.04 -22.66 -16.29
C THR A 147 18.11 -22.92 -15.12
N SER A 148 18.20 -24.13 -14.57
CA SER A 148 17.60 -24.51 -13.29
C SER A 148 18.33 -23.80 -12.16
N ASP A 149 18.15 -22.48 -12.03
CA ASP A 149 18.49 -21.82 -10.79
C ASP A 149 17.52 -22.33 -9.70
N PRO A 150 18.02 -22.77 -8.54
CA PRO A 150 17.16 -23.25 -7.49
C PRO A 150 16.22 -22.11 -7.10
N VAL A 151 14.92 -22.34 -7.34
CA VAL A 151 13.85 -21.45 -6.85
C VAL A 151 14.12 -21.23 -5.36
N ALA A 152 14.23 -19.98 -4.94
CA ALA A 152 14.43 -19.67 -3.53
C ALA A 152 13.35 -20.40 -2.72
N LYS A 153 13.78 -21.22 -1.78
CA LYS A 153 12.83 -21.98 -0.93
C LYS A 153 11.91 -20.97 -0.23
N PRO A 154 10.59 -21.22 -0.27
CA PRO A 154 9.64 -20.36 0.41
C PRO A 154 9.93 -20.38 1.92
N ASP A 155 9.93 -19.21 2.53
CA ASP A 155 10.24 -19.05 3.94
C ASP A 155 8.93 -18.99 4.73
N PHE A 156 8.36 -20.17 4.97
CA PHE A 156 7.15 -20.28 5.80
C PHE A 156 7.43 -19.95 7.27
N ASP A 157 8.65 -20.24 7.75
CA ASP A 157 9.05 -19.99 9.13
C ASP A 157 9.00 -18.48 9.42
N LEU A 158 9.45 -17.64 8.47
CA LEU A 158 9.33 -16.19 8.57
C LEU A 158 7.87 -15.74 8.75
N VAL A 159 6.93 -16.31 7.99
CA VAL A 159 5.50 -15.97 8.13
C VAL A 159 4.98 -16.42 9.49
N TYR A 160 5.36 -17.60 9.97
CA TYR A 160 4.93 -18.10 11.26
C TYR A 160 5.57 -17.35 12.44
N GLU A 161 6.76 -16.77 12.25
CA GLU A 161 7.37 -15.89 13.23
C GLU A 161 6.57 -14.60 13.43
N TYR A 162 6.12 -13.96 12.34
CA TYR A 162 5.25 -12.79 12.41
C TYR A 162 3.83 -13.13 12.88
N PHE A 163 3.34 -14.32 12.51
CA PHE A 163 1.97 -14.76 12.74
C PHE A 163 1.88 -16.14 13.36
N PRO A 164 2.28 -16.32 14.65
CA PRO A 164 2.30 -17.64 15.32
C PRO A 164 0.95 -18.35 15.28
N ARG A 165 -0.17 -17.61 15.32
CA ARG A 165 -1.52 -18.16 15.22
C ARG A 165 -1.78 -18.89 13.90
N LEU A 166 -1.16 -18.47 12.81
CA LEU A 166 -1.26 -19.17 11.53
C LEU A 166 -0.56 -20.53 11.58
N HIS A 167 0.56 -20.63 12.31
CA HIS A 167 1.23 -21.92 12.52
C HIS A 167 0.37 -22.91 13.30
N GLU A 168 -0.29 -22.45 14.38
CA GLU A 168 -1.21 -23.27 15.17
C GLU A 168 -2.38 -23.79 14.31
N ARG A 169 -2.85 -22.98 13.35
CA ARG A 169 -3.98 -23.27 12.48
C ARG A 169 -3.59 -23.79 11.09
N ARG A 170 -2.30 -24.10 10.83
CA ARG A 170 -1.78 -24.34 9.48
C ARG A 170 -2.50 -25.42 8.67
N LYS A 171 -3.09 -26.42 9.34
CA LYS A 171 -3.86 -27.51 8.73
C LYS A 171 -5.36 -27.24 8.65
N GLY A 172 -5.85 -26.15 9.24
CA GLY A 172 -7.24 -25.73 9.18
C GLY A 172 -7.56 -24.99 7.89
N LEU A 173 -8.81 -25.09 7.41
CA LEU A 173 -9.27 -24.35 6.26
C LEU A 173 -9.29 -22.83 6.56
N ALA A 174 -8.85 -22.02 5.61
CA ALA A 174 -8.76 -20.58 5.77
C ALA A 174 -10.13 -19.91 5.94
N GLY A 175 -11.20 -20.49 5.39
CA GLY A 175 -12.57 -20.01 5.58
C GLY A 175 -13.06 -20.04 7.03
N TYR A 176 -12.49 -20.91 7.89
CA TYR A 176 -12.82 -20.99 9.32
C TYR A 176 -11.95 -20.11 10.23
N LEU A 177 -11.00 -19.37 9.66
CA LEU A 177 -10.23 -18.39 10.42
C LEU A 177 -11.10 -17.20 10.81
N SER A 178 -10.79 -16.60 11.96
CA SER A 178 -11.33 -15.28 12.31
C SER A 178 -10.89 -14.22 11.29
N GLY A 179 -11.63 -13.12 11.20
CA GLY A 179 -11.28 -12.04 10.27
C GLY A 179 -9.87 -11.50 10.44
N GLY A 180 -9.35 -11.43 11.68
CA GLY A 180 -7.97 -11.03 11.94
C GLY A 180 -6.96 -12.07 11.46
N GLU A 181 -7.21 -13.37 11.68
CA GLU A 181 -6.35 -14.44 11.19
C GLU A 181 -6.35 -14.51 9.65
N GLN A 182 -7.49 -14.25 9.00
CA GLN A 182 -7.55 -14.13 7.53
C GLN A 182 -6.73 -12.94 7.02
N GLN A 183 -6.75 -11.80 7.72
CA GLN A 183 -5.93 -10.65 7.39
C GLN A 183 -4.43 -10.96 7.55
N MET A 184 -4.05 -11.62 8.65
CA MET A 184 -2.68 -12.12 8.86
C MET A 184 -2.24 -13.07 7.73
N LEU A 185 -3.13 -13.96 7.29
CA LEU A 185 -2.86 -14.88 6.18
C LEU A 185 -2.68 -14.13 4.86
N ALA A 186 -3.49 -13.11 4.58
CA ALA A 186 -3.37 -12.29 3.37
C ALA A 186 -2.03 -11.55 3.33
N ILE A 187 -1.58 -10.97 4.47
CA ILE A 187 -0.27 -10.32 4.59
C ILE A 187 0.86 -11.37 4.48
N GLY A 188 0.74 -12.51 5.14
CA GLY A 188 1.70 -13.61 5.07
C GLY A 188 1.89 -14.13 3.65
N ARG A 189 0.81 -14.28 2.87
CA ARG A 189 0.87 -14.65 1.45
C ARG A 189 1.66 -13.65 0.62
N ALA A 190 1.45 -12.34 0.84
CA ALA A 190 2.22 -11.31 0.15
C ALA A 190 3.71 -11.37 0.54
N LEU A 191 4.02 -11.64 1.82
CA LEU A 191 5.37 -11.72 2.35
C LEU A 191 6.17 -12.91 1.77
N ILE A 192 5.52 -14.08 1.54
CA ILE A 192 6.16 -15.23 0.86
C ILE A 192 6.78 -14.85 -0.47
N GLY A 193 6.15 -13.93 -1.21
CA GLY A 193 6.67 -13.40 -2.46
C GLY A 193 7.96 -12.57 -2.31
N ARG A 194 8.46 -12.35 -1.09
CA ARG A 194 9.63 -11.47 -0.80
C ARG A 194 9.52 -10.16 -1.56
N PRO A 195 8.46 -9.36 -1.34
CA PRO A 195 8.25 -8.14 -2.08
C PRO A 195 9.29 -7.07 -1.69
N SER A 196 9.66 -6.22 -2.65
CA SER A 196 10.35 -4.97 -2.35
C SER A 196 9.36 -3.84 -2.00
N LEU A 197 8.14 -3.94 -2.55
CA LEU A 197 7.01 -3.05 -2.26
C LEU A 197 5.77 -3.87 -1.90
N MET A 198 5.10 -3.53 -0.81
CA MET A 198 3.81 -4.09 -0.43
C MET A 198 2.72 -3.01 -0.47
N LEU A 199 1.66 -3.26 -1.23
CA LEU A 199 0.44 -2.46 -1.24
C LEU A 199 -0.52 -3.07 -0.23
N LEU A 200 -1.04 -2.25 0.69
CA LEU A 200 -1.96 -2.67 1.76
C LEU A 200 -3.25 -1.86 1.64
N ASP A 201 -4.35 -2.50 1.24
CA ASP A 201 -5.65 -1.84 1.06
C ASP A 201 -6.54 -2.06 2.28
N GLU A 202 -6.70 -1.03 3.10
CA GLU A 202 -7.51 -0.97 4.32
C GLU A 202 -7.33 -2.20 5.25
N PRO A 203 -6.10 -2.50 5.69
CA PRO A 203 -5.81 -3.70 6.48
C PRO A 203 -6.51 -3.73 7.84
N SER A 204 -7.02 -2.59 8.33
CA SER A 204 -7.78 -2.47 9.59
C SER A 204 -9.26 -2.79 9.45
N LEU A 205 -9.81 -2.83 8.23
CA LEU A 205 -11.25 -2.86 7.99
C LEU A 205 -11.94 -4.09 8.63
N GLY A 206 -12.96 -3.82 9.45
CA GLY A 206 -13.77 -4.85 10.07
C GLY A 206 -13.04 -5.69 11.13
N LEU A 207 -12.01 -5.15 11.74
CA LEU A 207 -11.26 -5.78 12.84
C LEU A 207 -11.54 -5.08 14.17
N SER A 208 -11.36 -5.82 15.27
CA SER A 208 -11.42 -5.24 16.60
C SER A 208 -10.20 -4.34 16.86
N PRO A 209 -10.31 -3.31 17.73
CA PRO A 209 -9.22 -2.39 17.99
C PRO A 209 -7.90 -3.07 18.38
N MET A 210 -7.95 -4.10 19.22
CA MET A 210 -6.77 -4.85 19.63
C MET A 210 -6.10 -5.60 18.46
N LEU A 211 -6.88 -6.14 17.51
CA LEU A 211 -6.35 -6.80 16.32
C LEU A 211 -5.73 -5.79 15.35
N VAL A 212 -6.34 -4.61 15.24
CA VAL A 212 -5.80 -3.51 14.44
C VAL A 212 -4.42 -3.10 14.95
N GLU A 213 -4.27 -2.81 16.24
CA GLU A 213 -2.98 -2.47 16.85
C GLU A 213 -1.92 -3.55 16.61
N ASN A 214 -2.30 -4.83 16.76
CA ASN A 214 -1.39 -5.96 16.50
C ASN A 214 -0.95 -5.98 15.02
N ILE A 215 -1.88 -5.86 14.07
CA ILE A 215 -1.55 -5.87 12.63
C ILE A 215 -0.64 -4.70 12.27
N PHE A 216 -0.90 -3.48 12.77
CA PHE A 216 -0.05 -2.33 12.49
C PHE A 216 1.34 -2.46 13.11
N THR A 217 1.44 -3.04 14.32
CA THR A 217 2.71 -3.38 14.94
C THR A 217 3.51 -4.37 14.07
N ILE A 218 2.85 -5.39 13.52
CA ILE A 218 3.49 -6.37 12.64
C ILE A 218 3.89 -5.72 11.30
N ILE A 219 3.07 -4.86 10.71
CA ILE A 219 3.39 -4.09 9.48
C ILE A 219 4.67 -3.28 9.70
N ALA A 220 4.75 -2.51 10.80
CA ALA A 220 5.94 -1.72 11.14
C ALA A 220 7.17 -2.62 11.36
N ARG A 221 6.99 -3.77 12.02
CA ARG A 221 8.04 -4.75 12.26
C ARG A 221 8.57 -5.37 10.95
N ILE A 222 7.68 -5.77 10.04
CA ILE A 222 8.05 -6.28 8.71
C ILE A 222 8.85 -5.22 7.92
N ASN A 223 8.41 -3.96 7.93
CA ASN A 223 9.15 -2.89 7.28
C ASN A 223 10.57 -2.74 7.87
N ALA A 224 10.68 -2.67 9.19
CA ALA A 224 11.95 -2.45 9.88
C ALA A 224 12.95 -3.62 9.71
N GLU A 225 12.47 -4.86 9.78
CA GLU A 225 13.31 -6.06 9.75
C GLU A 225 13.61 -6.56 8.32
N GLN A 226 12.66 -6.42 7.39
CA GLN A 226 12.80 -6.93 6.02
C GLN A 226 13.12 -5.82 5.00
N GLY A 227 13.06 -4.55 5.39
CA GLY A 227 13.28 -3.42 4.49
C GLY A 227 12.23 -3.28 3.37
N VAL A 228 11.06 -3.91 3.52
CA VAL A 228 9.96 -3.84 2.54
C VAL A 228 9.34 -2.45 2.55
N ALA A 229 9.38 -1.73 1.41
CA ALA A 229 8.62 -0.49 1.27
C ALA A 229 7.12 -0.76 1.26
N MET A 230 6.31 0.15 1.77
CA MET A 230 4.87 -0.07 1.87
C MET A 230 4.08 1.16 1.42
N LEU A 231 3.03 0.95 0.63
CA LEU A 231 1.98 1.91 0.38
C LEU A 231 0.73 1.44 1.13
N LEU A 232 0.47 2.10 2.25
CA LEU A 232 -0.61 1.78 3.18
C LEU A 232 -1.80 2.69 2.89
N VAL A 233 -2.88 2.11 2.42
CA VAL A 233 -4.16 2.80 2.20
C VAL A 233 -5.05 2.60 3.41
N GLU A 234 -5.52 3.69 4.00
CA GLU A 234 -6.40 3.66 5.19
C GLU A 234 -7.40 4.81 5.20
N GLN A 235 -8.53 4.56 5.83
CA GLN A 235 -9.49 5.60 6.18
C GLN A 235 -9.13 6.20 7.55
N ASN A 236 -8.66 5.40 8.50
CA ASN A 236 -8.23 5.86 9.81
C ASN A 236 -6.82 6.47 9.75
N ALA A 237 -6.79 7.80 9.60
CA ALA A 237 -5.53 8.53 9.47
C ALA A 237 -4.66 8.43 10.73
N SER A 238 -5.22 8.36 11.94
CA SER A 238 -4.46 8.25 13.18
C SER A 238 -3.61 6.99 13.20
N LEU A 239 -4.21 5.85 12.82
CA LEU A 239 -3.52 4.56 12.79
C LEU A 239 -2.42 4.54 11.73
N ALA A 240 -2.75 5.01 10.52
CA ALA A 240 -1.80 4.99 9.42
C ALA A 240 -0.61 5.91 9.66
N LEU A 241 -0.84 7.14 10.15
CA LEU A 241 0.24 8.10 10.44
C LEU A 241 1.11 7.66 11.63
N ALA A 242 0.62 6.80 12.52
CA ALA A 242 1.41 6.28 13.64
C ALA A 242 2.56 5.36 13.19
N VAL A 243 2.45 4.73 12.01
CA VAL A 243 3.46 3.80 11.48
C VAL A 243 4.13 4.31 10.20
N ALA A 244 3.59 5.35 9.56
CA ALA A 244 4.10 5.88 8.31
C ALA A 244 5.24 6.89 8.51
N ASP A 245 6.15 6.97 7.54
CA ASP A 245 7.16 8.03 7.44
C ASP A 245 6.59 9.29 6.76
N TYR A 246 5.71 9.08 5.77
CA TYR A 246 5.14 10.14 4.94
C TYR A 246 3.67 9.83 4.63
N GLY A 247 2.87 10.84 4.36
CA GLY A 247 1.45 10.68 4.03
C GLY A 247 0.98 11.56 2.89
N TYR A 248 0.03 11.05 2.14
CA TYR A 248 -0.75 11.76 1.14
C TYR A 248 -2.22 11.71 1.54
N ILE A 249 -2.91 12.84 1.51
CA ILE A 249 -4.34 12.93 1.75
C ILE A 249 -5.05 13.16 0.43
N MET A 250 -6.00 12.27 0.12
CA MET A 250 -6.77 12.28 -1.11
C MET A 250 -8.21 12.77 -0.90
N GLU A 251 -8.65 13.61 -1.84
CA GLU A 251 -10.06 13.95 -2.02
C GLU A 251 -10.43 13.97 -3.50
N SER A 252 -11.54 13.32 -3.85
CA SER A 252 -12.11 13.34 -5.19
C SER A 252 -11.08 13.06 -6.32
N GLY A 253 -10.22 12.06 -6.11
CA GLY A 253 -9.24 11.60 -7.08
C GLY A 253 -7.96 12.42 -7.17
N LYS A 254 -7.69 13.30 -6.21
CA LYS A 254 -6.48 14.16 -6.17
C LYS A 254 -5.83 14.11 -4.80
N VAL A 255 -4.51 14.29 -4.75
CA VAL A 255 -3.81 14.64 -3.52
C VAL A 255 -4.08 16.11 -3.20
N VAL A 256 -4.54 16.38 -1.99
CA VAL A 256 -4.86 17.74 -1.51
C VAL A 256 -3.85 18.25 -0.51
N ILE A 257 -3.24 17.35 0.28
CA ILE A 257 -2.17 17.64 1.24
C ILE A 257 -1.20 16.46 1.21
N ASP A 258 0.08 16.74 1.40
CA ASP A 258 1.10 15.73 1.63
C ASP A 258 2.18 16.27 2.58
N GLY A 259 2.91 15.38 3.23
CA GLY A 259 3.98 15.74 4.16
C GLY A 259 4.46 14.57 5.01
N SER A 260 5.47 14.81 5.84
CA SER A 260 5.89 13.83 6.84
C SER A 260 4.72 13.47 7.74
N ALA A 261 4.66 12.20 8.20
CA ALA A 261 3.58 11.72 9.05
C ALA A 261 3.45 12.56 10.33
N GLU A 262 4.58 12.97 10.93
CA GLU A 262 4.62 13.84 12.09
C GLU A 262 3.96 15.21 11.82
N ARG A 263 4.30 15.84 10.67
CA ARG A 263 3.71 17.12 10.27
C ARG A 263 2.20 17.00 10.04
N LEU A 264 1.76 15.95 9.37
CA LEU A 264 0.34 15.73 9.10
C LEU A 264 -0.44 15.44 10.40
N ALA A 265 0.13 14.67 11.32
CA ALA A 265 -0.49 14.39 12.62
C ALA A 265 -0.61 15.64 13.50
N ALA A 266 0.28 16.63 13.33
CA ALA A 266 0.27 17.90 14.06
C ALA A 266 -0.60 18.96 13.39
N ASP A 267 -0.99 18.81 12.10
CA ASP A 267 -1.76 19.78 11.34
C ASP A 267 -3.21 19.90 11.89
N PRO A 268 -3.67 21.11 12.28
CA PRO A 268 -5.00 21.30 12.85
C PRO A 268 -6.13 20.91 11.88
N ASP A 269 -5.98 21.20 10.59
CA ASP A 269 -6.98 20.90 9.58
C ASP A 269 -7.06 19.38 9.36
N VAL A 270 -5.91 18.68 9.34
CA VAL A 270 -5.86 17.20 9.27
C VAL A 270 -6.49 16.59 10.51
N ARG A 271 -6.21 17.13 11.69
CA ARG A 271 -6.79 16.65 12.97
C ARG A 271 -8.31 16.82 13.02
N GLU A 272 -8.82 17.93 12.56
CA GLU A 272 -10.27 18.20 12.56
C GLU A 272 -11.00 17.28 11.58
N PHE A 273 -10.47 17.11 10.34
CA PHE A 273 -11.20 16.43 9.26
C PHE A 273 -10.93 14.94 9.14
N TYR A 274 -9.72 14.48 9.50
CA TYR A 274 -9.29 13.10 9.26
C TYR A 274 -8.94 12.33 10.53
N LEU A 275 -8.59 13.01 11.65
CA LEU A 275 -8.25 12.35 12.91
C LEU A 275 -9.42 12.31 13.90
N GLY A 276 -10.58 12.89 13.57
CA GLY A 276 -11.78 12.84 14.41
C GLY A 276 -11.67 13.60 15.75
N VAL A 277 -10.70 14.50 15.90
CA VAL A 277 -10.42 15.26 17.15
C VAL A 277 -11.19 16.59 17.19
N GLY A 278 -12.27 16.74 16.46
CA GLY A 278 -13.15 17.92 16.48
C GLY A 278 -14.60 17.48 16.41
N GLY A 279 -15.31 17.53 17.54
CA GLY A 279 -16.71 17.15 17.60
C GLY A 279 -17.59 18.04 16.74
N THR A 280 -18.21 17.46 15.76
CA THR A 280 -19.57 17.61 15.24
C THR A 280 -19.62 16.92 13.88
N GLY A 281 -20.41 15.86 13.78
CA GLY A 281 -20.48 14.88 12.69
C GLY A 281 -20.96 15.37 11.31
N GLU A 282 -20.43 16.45 10.78
CA GLU A 282 -20.59 16.82 9.38
C GLU A 282 -19.25 16.69 8.66
N SER A 283 -19.19 15.79 7.68
CA SER A 283 -18.07 15.63 6.76
C SER A 283 -17.92 16.90 5.90
N ARG A 284 -17.10 17.86 6.35
CA ARG A 284 -16.75 19.04 5.57
C ARG A 284 -15.58 18.75 4.67
N SER A 285 -15.68 19.07 3.36
CA SER A 285 -14.60 18.94 2.40
C SER A 285 -13.51 19.99 2.64
N PHE A 286 -12.25 19.58 2.57
CA PHE A 286 -11.08 20.48 2.65
C PHE A 286 -11.10 21.56 1.55
N ARG A 287 -11.77 21.30 0.42
CA ARG A 287 -12.01 22.29 -0.65
C ARG A 287 -12.77 23.52 -0.17
N ASP A 288 -13.74 23.34 0.72
CA ASP A 288 -14.62 24.44 1.17
C ASP A 288 -13.84 25.43 2.04
N ILE A 289 -12.85 24.96 2.80
CA ILE A 289 -12.00 25.80 3.66
C ILE A 289 -11.02 26.66 2.86
N LYS A 290 -10.42 26.10 1.81
CA LYS A 290 -9.49 26.88 0.96
C LYS A 290 -10.18 28.05 0.27
N HIS A 291 -11.45 27.89 -0.12
CA HIS A 291 -12.27 28.98 -0.65
C HIS A 291 -12.63 30.03 0.41
N TYR A 292 -12.92 29.62 1.63
CA TYR A 292 -13.27 30.54 2.72
C TYR A 292 -12.07 31.39 3.16
N LYS A 293 -10.87 30.81 3.30
CA LYS A 293 -9.65 31.59 3.63
C LYS A 293 -9.25 32.57 2.51
N ARG A 294 -9.47 32.25 1.22
CA ARG A 294 -9.26 33.18 0.11
C ARG A 294 -10.23 34.36 0.12
N ARG A 295 -11.50 34.16 0.43
CA ARG A 295 -12.49 35.26 0.53
C ARG A 295 -12.19 36.25 1.66
N LYS A 296 -11.70 35.78 2.82
CA LYS A 296 -11.34 36.67 3.94
C LYS A 296 -10.12 37.58 3.68
N ARG A 297 -9.21 37.19 2.78
CA ARG A 297 -8.03 38.02 2.42
C ARG A 297 -8.34 39.20 1.48
N TRP A 298 -9.50 39.22 0.87
CA TRP A 298 -9.91 40.32 -0.03
C TRP A 298 -10.83 41.37 0.63
N LEU A 299 -11.12 41.22 1.91
CA LEU A 299 -12.00 42.13 2.68
C LEU A 299 -11.28 42.82 3.85
N SER A 300 -9.93 42.83 3.85
CA SER A 300 -9.13 43.63 4.80
C SER A 300 -8.19 44.59 4.06
#